data_73879abe9dc89666aac40bdad21ecfa9
#
_entry.id   73879abe9dc89666aac40bdad21ecfa9
#
_cell.length_a   1.000
_cell.length_b   1.000
_cell.length_c   1.000
_cell.angle_alpha   90.00
_cell.angle_beta   90.00
_cell.angle_gamma   90.00
#
_symmetry.space_group_name_H-M   'P 1'
#
loop_
_entity.id
_entity.type
_entity.pdbx_description
1 polymer ?
#
loop_
_entity_poly.entity_id
_entity_poly.type
_entity_poly.pdbx_seq_one_letter_code
_entity_poly.pdbx_strand_id
1 'polypeptide(L)'
;MPQRKRQESSTGIYHVVGKGIARENNFDQTREKKYFQKIIRKYQSKYEVKIYAYCIMSNHVHIMIGAELQVLSLFMARILAEYAFYYNYKHNRNGHVFQNRFTSECIEAESYFWNCLRYIHMNPVKAGMVAHAGDYRFSSMKEFFSGKDPLIHPDSIQLVKQRFCDRMSFDDFHGKGEYEIFQDTYEEMEQQRIEIAERIAREMYAQAKMNYLSQVFEEKEYREEYMERIQQTLHVSQRKSKLLYSKVKNQVKNN
;
A
#
# COMPACT_ATOMS: atom_id res chain seq x y z
N MET A 1 -7.42 23.63 -1.07
CA MET A 1 -8.43 22.95 -1.90
C MET A 1 -9.47 22.34 -0.98
N PRO A 2 -10.78 22.43 -1.27
CA PRO A 2 -11.81 21.77 -0.47
C PRO A 2 -11.55 20.27 -0.51
N GLN A 3 -11.53 19.65 0.67
CA GLN A 3 -11.33 18.20 0.78
C GLN A 3 -12.56 17.49 0.22
N ARG A 4 -12.36 16.55 -0.70
CA ARG A 4 -13.44 15.68 -1.18
C ARG A 4 -14.08 14.95 0.01
N LYS A 5 -15.41 14.89 0.02
CA LYS A 5 -16.16 14.08 0.97
C LYS A 5 -15.72 12.62 0.82
N ARG A 6 -15.44 11.93 1.93
CA ARG A 6 -15.12 10.51 1.90
C ARG A 6 -16.30 9.72 1.35
N GLN A 7 -16.00 8.72 0.55
CA GLN A 7 -17.00 7.77 0.07
C GLN A 7 -17.26 6.72 1.16
N GLU A 8 -18.49 6.27 1.24
CA GLU A 8 -18.89 5.16 2.10
C GLU A 8 -18.75 3.86 1.32
N SER A 9 -18.10 2.86 1.91
CA SER A 9 -17.94 1.55 1.31
C SER A 9 -19.18 0.70 1.54
N SER A 10 -19.62 -0.01 0.51
CA SER A 10 -20.73 -0.98 0.61
C SER A 10 -20.36 -2.21 1.45
N THR A 11 -19.07 -2.56 1.50
CA THR A 11 -18.53 -3.65 2.33
C THR A 11 -18.14 -3.20 3.73
N GLY A 12 -18.10 -1.89 3.99
CA GLY A 12 -17.57 -1.31 5.22
C GLY A 12 -16.07 -1.49 5.38
N ILE A 13 -15.32 -1.90 4.33
CA ILE A 13 -13.86 -2.10 4.40
C ILE A 13 -13.15 -0.99 3.63
N TYR A 14 -12.08 -0.48 4.24
CA TYR A 14 -11.31 0.64 3.70
C TYR A 14 -9.81 0.38 3.79
N HIS A 15 -9.09 0.77 2.75
CA HIS A 15 -7.66 1.01 2.81
C HIS A 15 -7.41 2.45 3.28
N VAL A 16 -6.66 2.60 4.35
CA VAL A 16 -6.42 3.89 5.00
C VAL A 16 -4.93 4.18 5.05
N VAL A 17 -4.55 5.43 4.73
CA VAL A 17 -3.16 5.89 4.79
C VAL A 17 -3.06 7.15 5.64
N GLY A 18 -2.21 7.10 6.66
CA GLY A 18 -1.83 8.23 7.51
C GLY A 18 -0.39 8.65 7.21
N LYS A 19 -0.17 9.90 6.74
CA LYS A 19 1.14 10.38 6.26
C LYS A 19 1.75 11.43 7.18
N GLY A 20 3.05 11.33 7.43
CA GLY A 20 3.83 12.37 8.07
C GLY A 20 3.87 13.67 7.27
N ILE A 21 3.94 14.82 7.97
CA ILE A 21 4.11 16.12 7.31
C ILE A 21 5.48 16.19 6.64
N ALA A 22 5.54 16.85 5.47
CA ALA A 22 6.79 17.08 4.73
C ALA A 22 7.66 15.82 4.53
N ARG A 23 7.08 14.62 4.51
CA ARG A 23 7.75 13.31 4.43
C ARG A 23 8.66 13.02 5.62
N GLU A 24 8.46 13.69 6.74
CA GLU A 24 9.23 13.41 7.95
C GLU A 24 9.07 11.96 8.40
N ASN A 25 10.16 11.36 8.85
CA ASN A 25 10.19 10.01 9.39
C ASN A 25 9.61 9.97 10.81
N ASN A 26 8.29 10.11 10.92
CA ASN A 26 7.59 10.15 12.21
C ASN A 26 7.57 8.80 12.94
N PHE A 27 7.94 7.72 12.25
CA PHE A 27 8.01 6.35 12.76
C PHE A 27 9.40 5.76 12.56
N ASP A 28 10.47 6.56 12.71
CA ASP A 28 11.83 6.10 12.47
C ASP A 28 12.28 5.07 13.50
N GLN A 29 11.99 5.32 14.76
CA GLN A 29 12.45 4.49 15.86
C GLN A 29 11.48 3.32 16.16
N THR A 30 12.07 2.17 16.53
CA THR A 30 11.30 0.99 16.96
C THR A 30 10.28 1.30 18.06
N ARG A 31 10.61 2.18 19.02
CA ARG A 31 9.70 2.58 20.11
C ARG A 31 8.50 3.36 19.61
N GLU A 32 8.64 4.14 18.56
CA GLU A 32 7.56 4.91 17.92
C GLU A 32 6.55 3.98 17.26
N LYS A 33 7.03 3.02 16.46
CA LYS A 33 6.18 2.02 15.84
C LYS A 33 5.46 1.16 16.88
N LYS A 34 6.16 0.73 17.94
CA LYS A 34 5.54 -0.02 19.05
C LYS A 34 4.47 0.81 19.78
N TYR A 35 4.73 2.09 19.99
CA TYR A 35 3.77 2.97 20.65
C TYR A 35 2.53 3.16 19.78
N PHE A 36 2.70 3.31 18.46
CA PHE A 36 1.57 3.39 17.54
C PHE A 36 0.73 2.10 17.52
N GLN A 37 1.36 0.92 17.53
CA GLN A 37 0.65 -0.35 17.68
C GLN A 37 -0.14 -0.43 19.00
N LYS A 38 0.44 0.08 20.11
CA LYS A 38 -0.25 0.16 21.41
C LYS A 38 -1.48 1.08 21.33
N ILE A 39 -1.37 2.21 20.65
CA ILE A 39 -2.50 3.14 20.44
C ILE A 39 -3.59 2.47 19.60
N ILE A 40 -3.24 1.82 18.50
CA ILE A 40 -4.22 1.08 17.67
C ILE A 40 -4.97 0.08 18.54
N ARG A 41 -4.28 -0.77 19.29
CA ARG A 41 -4.87 -1.80 20.17
C ARG A 41 -5.83 -1.18 21.20
N LYS A 42 -5.42 -0.08 21.83
CA LYS A 42 -6.24 0.66 22.81
C LYS A 42 -7.57 1.13 22.22
N TYR A 43 -7.54 1.69 21.01
CA TYR A 43 -8.73 2.25 20.39
C TYR A 43 -9.53 1.25 19.56
N GLN A 44 -8.92 0.18 19.08
CA GLN A 44 -9.61 -0.89 18.37
C GLN A 44 -10.73 -1.51 19.21
N SER A 45 -10.44 -1.85 20.47
CA SER A 45 -11.45 -2.37 21.39
C SER A 45 -12.55 -1.35 21.70
N LYS A 46 -12.17 -0.06 21.82
CA LYS A 46 -13.12 1.01 22.18
C LYS A 46 -14.11 1.34 21.07
N TYR A 47 -13.68 1.25 19.80
CA TYR A 47 -14.49 1.62 18.63
C TYR A 47 -15.00 0.40 17.86
N GLU A 48 -14.71 -0.81 18.33
CA GLU A 48 -15.11 -2.07 17.68
C GLU A 48 -14.72 -2.16 16.20
N VAL A 49 -13.56 -1.55 15.84
CA VAL A 49 -13.04 -1.63 14.47
C VAL A 49 -12.30 -2.94 14.23
N LYS A 50 -12.41 -3.47 13.03
CA LYS A 50 -11.72 -4.69 12.58
C LYS A 50 -10.48 -4.30 11.79
N ILE A 51 -9.28 -4.61 12.28
CA ILE A 51 -8.05 -4.44 11.52
C ILE A 51 -7.80 -5.71 10.71
N TYR A 52 -7.80 -5.59 9.39
CA TYR A 52 -7.55 -6.72 8.49
C TYR A 52 -6.07 -6.88 8.13
N ALA A 53 -5.38 -5.77 7.91
CA ALA A 53 -3.95 -5.74 7.65
C ALA A 53 -3.37 -4.38 8.05
N TYR A 54 -2.06 -4.33 8.32
CA TYR A 54 -1.36 -3.06 8.52
C TYR A 54 0.12 -3.14 8.16
N CYS A 55 0.72 -1.98 7.87
CA CYS A 55 2.16 -1.78 7.78
C CYS A 55 2.52 -0.38 8.26
N ILE A 56 3.42 -0.26 9.24
CA ILE A 56 3.91 1.01 9.78
C ILE A 56 5.29 1.27 9.16
N MET A 57 5.33 2.11 8.14
CA MET A 57 6.55 2.54 7.46
C MET A 57 7.30 3.59 8.30
N SER A 58 8.36 4.20 7.78
CA SER A 58 9.10 5.25 8.51
C SER A 58 8.37 6.59 8.52
N ASN A 59 7.63 6.94 7.46
CA ASN A 59 6.98 8.24 7.28
C ASN A 59 5.46 8.18 7.09
N HIS A 60 4.89 6.99 7.00
CA HIS A 60 3.45 6.78 6.86
C HIS A 60 3.02 5.42 7.39
N VAL A 61 1.72 5.21 7.45
CA VAL A 61 1.11 3.94 7.87
C VAL A 61 -0.02 3.56 6.92
N HIS A 62 -0.05 2.29 6.53
CA HIS A 62 -1.15 1.66 5.82
C HIS A 62 -1.93 0.79 6.78
N ILE A 63 -3.26 0.89 6.76
CA ILE A 63 -4.14 0.04 7.56
C ILE A 63 -5.36 -0.34 6.71
N MET A 64 -5.69 -1.61 6.66
CA MET A 64 -6.97 -2.11 6.13
C MET A 64 -7.94 -2.27 7.29
N ILE A 65 -9.02 -1.52 7.28
CA ILE A 65 -9.96 -1.39 8.40
C ILE A 65 -11.39 -1.71 7.95
N GLY A 66 -12.07 -2.55 8.72
CA GLY A 66 -13.52 -2.73 8.64
C GLY A 66 -14.21 -1.93 9.74
N ALA A 67 -15.09 -0.99 9.35
CA ALA A 67 -15.90 -0.17 10.22
C ALA A 67 -16.93 0.63 9.42
N GLU A 68 -17.97 1.16 10.07
CA GLU A 68 -18.77 2.24 9.52
C GLU A 68 -17.92 3.51 9.31
N LEU A 69 -18.20 4.30 8.29
CA LEU A 69 -17.40 5.47 7.91
C LEU A 69 -17.23 6.50 9.05
N GLN A 70 -18.26 6.68 9.86
CA GLN A 70 -18.19 7.59 11.01
C GLN A 70 -17.25 7.06 12.09
N VAL A 71 -17.36 5.76 12.41
CA VAL A 71 -16.52 5.06 13.38
C VAL A 71 -15.06 5.06 12.92
N LEU A 72 -14.82 4.75 11.64
CA LEU A 72 -13.50 4.86 11.01
C LEU A 72 -12.90 6.25 11.21
N SER A 73 -13.70 7.29 10.96
CA SER A 73 -13.24 8.69 11.07
C SER A 73 -12.85 9.06 12.50
N LEU A 74 -13.63 8.62 13.49
CA LEU A 74 -13.34 8.84 14.91
C LEU A 74 -12.11 8.04 15.37
N PHE A 75 -12.03 6.77 15.01
CA PHE A 75 -10.90 5.92 15.32
C PHE A 75 -9.59 6.51 14.79
N MET A 76 -9.53 6.85 13.50
CA MET A 76 -8.35 7.44 12.89
C MET A 76 -7.98 8.80 13.51
N ALA A 77 -8.96 9.65 13.77
CA ALA A 77 -8.70 10.93 14.42
C ALA A 77 -8.05 10.72 15.80
N ARG A 78 -8.50 9.74 16.58
CA ARG A 78 -7.98 9.46 17.92
C ARG A 78 -6.57 8.88 17.89
N ILE A 79 -6.32 7.88 17.05
CA ILE A 79 -4.98 7.26 16.99
C ILE A 79 -3.93 8.25 16.49
N LEU A 80 -4.27 9.06 15.47
CA LEU A 80 -3.32 10.05 14.92
C LEU A 80 -3.08 11.20 15.91
N ALA A 81 -4.10 11.69 16.62
CA ALA A 81 -3.96 12.75 17.61
C ALA A 81 -3.12 12.27 18.82
N GLU A 82 -3.42 11.11 19.41
CA GLU A 82 -2.64 10.59 20.55
C GLU A 82 -1.17 10.35 20.15
N TYR A 83 -0.95 9.84 18.94
CA TYR A 83 0.41 9.67 18.45
C TYR A 83 1.13 11.01 18.25
N ALA A 84 0.46 12.01 17.69
CA ALA A 84 1.05 13.34 17.48
C ALA A 84 1.46 13.99 18.80
N PHE A 85 0.64 13.85 19.86
CA PHE A 85 1.00 14.31 21.21
C PHE A 85 2.26 13.61 21.73
N TYR A 86 2.32 12.29 21.64
CA TYR A 86 3.48 11.50 22.05
C TYR A 86 4.74 11.93 21.28
N TYR A 87 4.65 12.02 19.95
CA TYR A 87 5.77 12.37 19.09
C TYR A 87 6.31 13.76 19.39
N ASN A 88 5.44 14.76 19.48
CA ASN A 88 5.81 16.14 19.79
C ASN A 88 6.46 16.26 21.18
N TYR A 89 5.85 15.63 22.20
CA TYR A 89 6.44 15.61 23.54
C TYR A 89 7.84 14.98 23.55
N LYS A 90 7.99 13.83 22.91
CA LYS A 90 9.24 13.08 22.88
C LYS A 90 10.37 13.82 22.13
N HIS A 91 10.03 14.55 21.07
CA HIS A 91 11.01 15.25 20.23
C HIS A 91 11.13 16.75 20.56
N ASN A 92 10.51 17.21 21.65
CA ASN A 92 10.46 18.60 22.06
C ASN A 92 10.08 19.55 20.92
N ARG A 93 9.03 19.21 20.18
CA ARG A 93 8.53 19.99 19.04
C ARG A 93 7.05 20.32 19.17
N ASN A 94 6.62 21.29 18.39
CA ASN A 94 5.22 21.73 18.31
C ASN A 94 4.73 21.64 16.86
N GLY A 95 3.40 21.64 16.66
CA GLY A 95 2.76 21.66 15.36
C GLY A 95 2.28 20.30 14.87
N HIS A 96 1.97 20.25 13.59
CA HIS A 96 1.39 19.05 12.98
C HIS A 96 2.47 17.98 12.78
N VAL A 97 2.12 16.73 13.11
CA VAL A 97 2.93 15.53 12.86
C VAL A 97 2.47 14.84 11.57
N PHE A 98 1.17 14.88 11.30
CA PHE A 98 0.61 14.33 10.07
C PHE A 98 0.23 15.44 9.09
N GLN A 99 0.43 15.20 7.80
CA GLN A 99 0.24 16.18 6.73
C GLN A 99 -1.21 16.66 6.63
N ASN A 100 -2.17 15.74 6.80
CA ASN A 100 -3.61 15.97 6.76
C ASN A 100 -4.31 14.98 7.69
N ARG A 101 -5.67 15.02 7.67
CA ARG A 101 -6.41 13.83 8.05
C ARG A 101 -5.99 12.67 7.15
N PHE A 102 -6.20 11.45 7.56
CA PHE A 102 -5.94 10.26 6.74
C PHE A 102 -6.67 10.30 5.38
N THR A 103 -6.15 9.60 4.37
CA THR A 103 -6.87 9.24 3.15
C THR A 103 -7.53 7.88 3.33
N SER A 104 -8.64 7.63 2.64
CA SER A 104 -9.33 6.34 2.64
C SER A 104 -9.84 5.99 1.26
N GLU A 105 -9.72 4.74 0.88
CA GLU A 105 -10.19 4.14 -0.36
C GLU A 105 -11.09 2.97 -0.02
N CYS A 106 -12.26 2.87 -0.68
CA CYS A 106 -13.23 1.80 -0.46
C CYS A 106 -12.74 0.49 -1.08
N ILE A 107 -12.89 -0.61 -0.36
CA ILE A 107 -12.60 -1.96 -0.85
C ILE A 107 -13.94 -2.65 -1.15
N GLU A 108 -14.34 -2.64 -2.43
CA GLU A 108 -15.68 -3.07 -2.86
C GLU A 108 -15.68 -4.48 -3.45
N ALA A 109 -14.52 -5.05 -3.78
CA ALA A 109 -14.41 -6.36 -4.41
C ALA A 109 -13.42 -7.25 -3.66
N GLU A 110 -13.67 -8.57 -3.66
CA GLU A 110 -12.79 -9.54 -3.03
C GLU A 110 -11.39 -9.54 -3.66
N SER A 111 -11.29 -9.45 -4.99
CA SER A 111 -9.99 -9.35 -5.67
C SER A 111 -9.19 -8.15 -5.19
N TYR A 112 -9.86 -7.00 -5.04
CA TYR A 112 -9.23 -5.77 -4.54
C TYR A 112 -8.80 -5.90 -3.07
N PHE A 113 -9.57 -6.61 -2.23
CA PHE A 113 -9.19 -6.92 -0.84
C PHE A 113 -7.85 -7.66 -0.79
N TRP A 114 -7.71 -8.73 -1.57
CA TRP A 114 -6.49 -9.54 -1.57
C TRP A 114 -5.29 -8.79 -2.15
N ASN A 115 -5.50 -8.04 -3.21
CA ASN A 115 -4.45 -7.21 -3.80
C ASN A 115 -4.01 -6.10 -2.83
N CYS A 116 -4.94 -5.45 -2.14
CA CYS A 116 -4.64 -4.44 -1.13
C CYS A 116 -3.89 -5.03 0.08
N LEU A 117 -4.28 -6.21 0.57
CA LEU A 117 -3.57 -6.91 1.63
C LEU A 117 -2.11 -7.19 1.24
N ARG A 118 -1.90 -7.73 0.03
CA ARG A 118 -0.56 -7.95 -0.52
C ARG A 118 0.21 -6.64 -0.65
N TYR A 119 -0.40 -5.61 -1.22
CA TYR A 119 0.20 -4.29 -1.35
C TYR A 119 0.71 -3.75 -0.02
N ILE A 120 -0.12 -3.78 1.04
CA ILE A 120 0.23 -3.31 2.38
C ILE A 120 1.46 -4.06 2.92
N HIS A 121 1.53 -5.37 2.75
CA HIS A 121 2.64 -6.18 3.22
C HIS A 121 3.92 -6.01 2.39
N MET A 122 3.79 -5.71 1.10
CA MET A 122 4.94 -5.53 0.19
C MET A 122 5.58 -4.14 0.26
N ASN A 123 4.95 -3.16 0.91
CA ASN A 123 5.50 -1.81 1.04
C ASN A 123 6.95 -1.75 1.55
N PRO A 124 7.34 -2.46 2.63
CA PRO A 124 8.73 -2.44 3.10
C PRO A 124 9.72 -3.10 2.13
N VAL A 125 9.27 -4.07 1.31
CA VAL A 125 10.10 -4.67 0.27
C VAL A 125 10.32 -3.67 -0.87
N LYS A 126 9.24 -3.03 -1.35
CA LYS A 126 9.30 -1.98 -2.38
C LYS A 126 10.17 -0.79 -1.95
N ALA A 127 10.16 -0.45 -0.66
CA ALA A 127 11.02 0.59 -0.09
C ALA A 127 12.47 0.14 0.18
N GLY A 128 12.84 -1.10 -0.15
CA GLY A 128 14.19 -1.63 0.06
C GLY A 128 14.58 -1.83 1.54
N MET A 129 13.60 -1.82 2.45
CA MET A 129 13.85 -1.97 3.89
C MET A 129 14.14 -3.42 4.28
N VAL A 130 13.57 -4.38 3.57
CA VAL A 130 13.74 -5.83 3.75
C VAL A 130 13.69 -6.55 2.40
N ALA A 131 14.28 -7.74 2.31
CA ALA A 131 14.21 -8.56 1.10
C ALA A 131 12.86 -9.30 0.95
N HIS A 132 12.26 -9.72 2.07
CA HIS A 132 10.99 -10.43 2.10
C HIS A 132 9.99 -9.75 3.02
N ALA A 133 8.71 -9.69 2.64
CA ALA A 133 7.64 -9.05 3.42
C ALA A 133 7.54 -9.63 4.85
N GLY A 134 7.78 -10.92 5.00
CA GLY A 134 7.81 -11.61 6.29
C GLY A 134 8.92 -11.14 7.23
N ASP A 135 9.97 -10.46 6.75
CA ASP A 135 11.07 -10.00 7.60
C ASP A 135 10.77 -8.65 8.26
N TYR A 136 9.79 -7.93 7.75
CA TYR A 136 9.43 -6.64 8.33
C TYR A 136 8.59 -6.81 9.60
N ARG A 137 9.14 -6.33 10.72
CA ARG A 137 8.55 -6.53 12.05
C ARG A 137 7.26 -5.74 12.28
N PHE A 138 7.08 -4.61 11.61
CA PHE A 138 5.99 -3.67 11.86
C PHE A 138 4.88 -3.73 10.81
N SER A 139 4.68 -4.94 10.27
CA SER A 139 3.52 -5.30 9.43
C SER A 139 2.78 -6.49 10.05
N SER A 140 1.54 -6.66 9.62
CA SER A 140 0.70 -7.80 10.04
C SER A 140 1.09 -9.12 9.39
N MET A 141 2.04 -9.15 8.44
CA MET A 141 2.39 -10.35 7.67
C MET A 141 2.64 -11.59 8.55
N LYS A 142 3.38 -11.43 9.65
CA LYS A 142 3.69 -12.54 10.56
C LYS A 142 2.53 -12.94 11.47
N GLU A 143 1.58 -12.04 11.72
CA GLU A 143 0.52 -12.27 12.71
C GLU A 143 -0.47 -13.35 12.26
N PHE A 144 -0.65 -13.54 10.96
CA PHE A 144 -1.58 -14.53 10.40
C PHE A 144 -1.26 -15.99 10.81
N PHE A 145 0.01 -16.27 11.04
CA PHE A 145 0.48 -17.63 11.37
C PHE A 145 1.23 -17.72 12.71
N SER A 146 1.37 -16.61 13.44
CA SER A 146 2.17 -16.58 14.68
C SER A 146 1.47 -17.19 15.90
N GLY A 147 0.15 -17.22 15.92
CA GLY A 147 -0.66 -17.66 17.04
C GLY A 147 -0.55 -16.82 18.34
N LYS A 148 0.21 -15.71 18.33
CA LYS A 148 0.45 -14.84 19.49
C LYS A 148 -0.30 -13.53 19.33
N ASP A 149 -1.10 -13.16 20.31
CA ASP A 149 -1.80 -11.89 20.52
C ASP A 149 -1.70 -10.89 19.33
N PRO A 150 -2.37 -11.16 18.20
CA PRO A 150 -2.25 -10.35 17.00
C PRO A 150 -2.97 -9.00 17.18
N LEU A 151 -2.53 -7.99 16.44
CA LEU A 151 -3.26 -6.73 16.33
C LEU A 151 -4.41 -6.84 15.32
N ILE A 152 -4.28 -7.72 14.34
CA ILE A 152 -5.32 -8.00 13.35
C ILE A 152 -6.50 -8.75 13.96
N HIS A 153 -7.68 -8.47 13.42
CA HIS A 153 -8.93 -9.08 13.88
C HIS A 153 -8.98 -10.58 13.54
N PRO A 154 -9.59 -11.43 14.40
CA PRO A 154 -9.74 -12.86 14.12
C PRO A 154 -10.37 -13.21 12.79
N ASP A 155 -11.34 -12.42 12.31
CA ASP A 155 -11.96 -12.60 10.98
C ASP A 155 -10.92 -12.56 9.87
N SER A 156 -9.93 -11.65 9.96
CA SER A 156 -8.85 -11.55 8.96
C SER A 156 -7.98 -12.81 8.93
N ILE A 157 -7.66 -13.33 10.11
CA ILE A 157 -6.90 -14.58 10.23
C ILE A 157 -7.68 -15.74 9.63
N GLN A 158 -8.98 -15.80 9.89
CA GLN A 158 -9.87 -16.83 9.35
C GLN A 158 -9.93 -16.78 7.82
N LEU A 159 -10.13 -15.58 7.24
CA LEU A 159 -10.15 -15.38 5.79
C LEU A 159 -8.85 -15.86 5.13
N VAL A 160 -7.69 -15.50 5.70
CA VAL A 160 -6.40 -15.93 5.18
C VAL A 160 -6.24 -17.46 5.27
N LYS A 161 -6.61 -18.08 6.39
CA LYS A 161 -6.54 -19.54 6.57
C LYS A 161 -7.53 -20.31 5.68
N GLN A 162 -8.64 -19.71 5.30
CA GLN A 162 -9.57 -20.32 4.35
C GLN A 162 -9.03 -20.28 2.90
N ARG A 163 -8.29 -19.24 2.55
CA ARG A 163 -7.75 -19.06 1.20
C ARG A 163 -6.41 -19.75 0.97
N PHE A 164 -5.56 -19.77 1.98
CA PHE A 164 -4.20 -20.29 1.91
C PHE A 164 -4.04 -21.47 2.87
N CYS A 165 -3.65 -22.62 2.33
CA CYS A 165 -3.51 -23.85 3.12
C CYS A 165 -2.39 -23.77 4.16
N ASP A 166 -1.35 -22.97 3.89
CA ASP A 166 -0.18 -22.81 4.76
C ASP A 166 0.51 -21.44 4.55
N ARG A 167 1.56 -21.22 5.31
CA ARG A 167 2.37 -20.01 5.23
C ARG A 167 3.09 -19.90 3.87
N MET A 168 3.53 -21.00 3.29
CA MET A 168 4.28 -20.98 2.04
C MET A 168 3.40 -20.48 0.89
N SER A 169 2.16 -20.97 0.78
CA SER A 169 1.20 -20.50 -0.23
C SER A 169 0.82 -19.02 -0.04
N PHE A 170 0.83 -18.51 1.20
CA PHE A 170 0.64 -17.10 1.50
C PHE A 170 1.86 -16.25 1.12
N ASP A 171 3.07 -16.73 1.37
CA ASP A 171 4.32 -16.07 0.96
C ASP A 171 4.43 -16.04 -0.58
N ASP A 172 4.09 -17.12 -1.28
CA ASP A 172 4.04 -17.20 -2.74
C ASP A 172 3.02 -16.22 -3.35
N PHE A 173 1.88 -16.04 -2.69
CA PHE A 173 0.90 -15.04 -3.11
C PHE A 173 1.50 -13.62 -3.10
N HIS A 174 2.36 -13.29 -2.13
CA HIS A 174 3.02 -11.99 -2.04
C HIS A 174 4.09 -11.79 -3.13
N GLY A 175 4.66 -12.85 -3.68
CA GLY A 175 5.60 -12.80 -4.81
C GLY A 175 4.96 -12.46 -6.16
N LYS A 176 3.61 -12.50 -6.27
CA LYS A 176 2.91 -12.19 -7.52
C LYS A 176 2.84 -10.68 -7.74
N GLY A 177 2.93 -10.29 -9.01
CA GLY A 177 2.83 -8.87 -9.37
C GLY A 177 1.40 -8.30 -9.28
N GLU A 178 1.31 -6.99 -9.24
CA GLU A 178 0.06 -6.20 -9.18
C GLU A 178 -0.11 -5.30 -10.39
N TYR A 179 -1.37 -5.07 -10.80
CA TYR A 179 -1.74 -4.07 -11.83
C TYR A 179 -2.58 -2.93 -11.26
N GLU A 180 -2.91 -2.98 -9.97
CA GLU A 180 -3.72 -1.99 -9.30
C GLU A 180 -2.83 -0.90 -8.68
N ILE A 181 -3.31 0.34 -8.72
CA ILE A 181 -2.68 1.47 -8.06
C ILE A 181 -3.45 1.77 -6.79
N PHE A 182 -2.78 1.61 -5.67
CA PHE A 182 -3.34 1.90 -4.35
C PHE A 182 -3.04 3.33 -3.93
N GLN A 183 -3.93 3.91 -3.11
CA GLN A 183 -3.70 5.23 -2.55
C GLN A 183 -2.44 5.24 -1.67
N ASP A 184 -1.53 6.16 -2.01
CA ASP A 184 -0.26 6.30 -1.34
C ASP A 184 0.30 7.73 -1.45
N THR A 185 1.60 7.96 -1.21
CA THR A 185 2.25 9.21 -1.58
C THR A 185 2.22 9.38 -3.10
N TYR A 186 2.31 10.64 -3.57
CA TYR A 186 2.34 10.88 -5.00
C TYR A 186 3.50 10.13 -5.67
N GLU A 187 4.64 10.10 -5.02
CA GLU A 187 5.85 9.43 -5.50
C GLU A 187 5.70 7.92 -5.57
N GLU A 188 5.13 7.32 -4.53
CA GLU A 188 4.87 5.88 -4.48
C GLU A 188 3.80 5.48 -5.51
N MET A 189 2.76 6.29 -5.69
CA MET A 189 1.79 6.07 -6.76
C MET A 189 2.43 6.21 -8.16
N GLU A 190 3.39 7.14 -8.34
CA GLU A 190 4.15 7.23 -9.58
C GLU A 190 5.06 6.02 -9.79
N GLN A 191 5.69 5.54 -8.72
CA GLN A 191 6.52 4.34 -8.75
C GLN A 191 5.68 3.10 -9.09
N GLN A 192 4.51 2.93 -8.49
CA GLN A 192 3.56 1.86 -8.86
C GLN A 192 3.22 1.89 -10.35
N ARG A 193 2.96 3.09 -10.91
CA ARG A 193 2.69 3.23 -12.36
C ARG A 193 3.87 2.80 -13.22
N ILE A 194 5.09 3.12 -12.81
CA ILE A 194 6.31 2.72 -13.52
C ILE A 194 6.47 1.20 -13.47
N GLU A 195 6.31 0.58 -12.31
CA GLU A 195 6.42 -0.88 -12.12
C GLU A 195 5.40 -1.65 -12.97
N ILE A 196 4.15 -1.15 -13.03
CA ILE A 196 3.13 -1.74 -13.90
C ILE A 196 3.50 -1.56 -15.38
N ALA A 197 3.97 -0.37 -15.77
CA ALA A 197 4.39 -0.12 -17.14
C ALA A 197 5.59 -0.99 -17.55
N GLU A 198 6.58 -1.21 -16.67
CA GLU A 198 7.69 -2.16 -16.91
C GLU A 198 7.20 -3.59 -17.10
N ARG A 199 6.23 -4.01 -16.29
CA ARG A 199 5.64 -5.35 -16.41
C ARG A 199 4.95 -5.53 -17.75
N ILE A 200 4.14 -4.56 -18.18
CA ILE A 200 3.51 -4.59 -19.51
C ILE A 200 4.56 -4.77 -20.61
N ALA A 201 5.69 -4.05 -20.53
CA ALA A 201 6.77 -4.19 -21.51
C ALA A 201 7.37 -5.61 -21.50
N ARG A 202 7.61 -6.19 -20.33
CA ARG A 202 8.15 -7.56 -20.19
C ARG A 202 7.17 -8.63 -20.71
N GLU A 203 5.88 -8.44 -20.49
CA GLU A 203 4.85 -9.33 -21.01
C GLU A 203 4.75 -9.27 -22.53
N MET A 204 4.78 -8.07 -23.12
CA MET A 204 4.82 -7.90 -24.57
C MET A 204 6.08 -8.56 -25.18
N TYR A 205 7.23 -8.34 -24.55
CA TYR A 205 8.49 -8.99 -24.94
C TYR A 205 8.36 -10.52 -24.96
N ALA A 206 7.79 -11.11 -23.91
CA ALA A 206 7.60 -12.56 -23.80
C ALA A 206 6.56 -13.11 -24.80
N GLN A 207 5.43 -12.39 -24.98
CA GLN A 207 4.36 -12.80 -25.90
C GLN A 207 4.79 -12.77 -27.36
N ALA A 208 5.51 -11.73 -27.78
CA ALA A 208 5.99 -11.57 -29.15
C ALA A 208 7.30 -12.33 -29.42
N LYS A 209 7.86 -13.05 -28.43
CA LYS A 209 9.14 -13.80 -28.54
C LYS A 209 10.26 -12.93 -29.12
N MET A 210 10.34 -11.68 -28.68
CA MET A 210 11.36 -10.73 -29.14
C MET A 210 12.76 -11.15 -28.70
N ASN A 211 13.78 -10.70 -29.43
CA ASN A 211 15.18 -10.98 -29.07
C ASN A 211 15.66 -10.11 -27.90
N TYR A 212 15.20 -8.86 -27.84
CA TYR A 212 15.59 -7.88 -26.81
C TYR A 212 14.38 -7.09 -26.33
N LEU A 213 14.34 -6.78 -25.04
CA LEU A 213 13.27 -5.96 -24.44
C LEU A 213 13.20 -4.55 -25.05
N SER A 214 14.33 -4.01 -25.54
CA SER A 214 14.37 -2.70 -26.19
C SER A 214 13.51 -2.61 -27.45
N GLN A 215 13.22 -3.73 -28.13
CA GLN A 215 12.37 -3.75 -29.33
C GLN A 215 10.95 -3.21 -29.05
N VAL A 216 10.42 -3.41 -27.83
CA VAL A 216 9.12 -2.84 -27.40
C VAL A 216 9.12 -1.32 -27.55
N PHE A 217 10.27 -0.66 -27.41
CA PHE A 217 10.40 0.79 -27.42
C PHE A 217 10.89 1.35 -28.76
N GLU A 218 11.53 0.57 -29.59
CA GLU A 218 12.19 1.01 -30.82
C GLU A 218 11.30 0.82 -32.04
N GLU A 219 10.63 -0.31 -32.14
CA GLU A 219 9.74 -0.62 -33.26
C GLU A 219 8.41 0.14 -33.11
N LYS A 220 7.97 0.79 -34.20
CA LYS A 220 6.81 1.70 -34.16
C LYS A 220 5.53 0.98 -33.71
N GLU A 221 5.27 -0.20 -34.24
CA GLU A 221 4.06 -0.98 -33.96
C GLU A 221 3.98 -1.38 -32.47
N TYR A 222 5.03 -1.98 -31.92
CA TYR A 222 5.08 -2.38 -30.52
C TYR A 222 5.04 -1.18 -29.56
N ARG A 223 5.66 -0.06 -29.93
CA ARG A 223 5.60 1.17 -29.13
C ARG A 223 4.19 1.75 -29.05
N GLU A 224 3.43 1.71 -30.16
CA GLU A 224 2.05 2.20 -30.18
C GLU A 224 1.17 1.28 -29.34
N GLU A 225 1.27 -0.03 -29.50
CA GLU A 225 0.57 -1.03 -28.69
C GLU A 225 0.93 -0.90 -27.20
N TYR A 226 2.20 -0.73 -26.85
CA TYR A 226 2.65 -0.55 -25.49
C TYR A 226 2.02 0.67 -24.82
N MET A 227 1.99 1.81 -25.51
CA MET A 227 1.36 3.02 -24.98
C MET A 227 -0.15 2.86 -24.83
N GLU A 228 -0.81 2.13 -25.71
CA GLU A 228 -2.23 1.84 -25.61
C GLU A 228 -2.53 0.91 -24.42
N ARG A 229 -1.77 -0.16 -24.23
CA ARG A 229 -1.88 -1.05 -23.06
C ARG A 229 -1.67 -0.30 -21.75
N ILE A 230 -0.70 0.61 -21.67
CA ILE A 230 -0.52 1.49 -20.49
C ILE A 230 -1.78 2.34 -20.25
N GLN A 231 -2.36 2.94 -21.29
CA GLN A 231 -3.56 3.78 -21.12
C GLN A 231 -4.75 2.99 -20.62
N GLN A 232 -4.97 1.80 -21.18
CA GLN A 232 -6.07 0.92 -20.80
C GLN A 232 -5.90 0.35 -19.39
N THR A 233 -4.70 -0.15 -19.05
CA THR A 233 -4.44 -0.78 -17.74
C THR A 233 -4.42 0.23 -16.61
N LEU A 234 -3.81 1.39 -16.81
CA LEU A 234 -3.62 2.41 -15.76
C LEU A 234 -4.69 3.50 -15.79
N HIS A 235 -5.63 3.46 -16.74
CA HIS A 235 -6.65 4.50 -16.95
C HIS A 235 -6.07 5.91 -17.00
N VAL A 236 -4.95 6.08 -17.72
CA VAL A 236 -4.23 7.35 -17.80
C VAL A 236 -4.37 8.01 -19.18
N SER A 237 -4.16 9.34 -19.23
CA SER A 237 -4.16 10.09 -20.48
C SER A 237 -2.98 9.73 -21.39
N GLN A 238 -3.12 9.99 -22.69
CA GLN A 238 -2.03 9.81 -23.67
C GLN A 238 -0.75 10.58 -23.28
N ARG A 239 -0.88 11.78 -22.71
CA ARG A 239 0.28 12.55 -22.21
C ARG A 239 1.01 11.79 -21.10
N LYS A 240 0.28 11.15 -20.20
CA LYS A 240 0.83 10.38 -19.09
C LYS A 240 1.46 9.08 -19.55
N SER A 241 0.84 8.37 -20.51
CA SER A 241 1.44 7.15 -21.07
C SER A 241 2.77 7.42 -21.78
N LYS A 242 2.88 8.54 -22.53
CA LYS A 242 4.15 8.99 -23.13
C LYS A 242 5.24 9.25 -22.09
N LEU A 243 4.87 9.84 -20.94
CA LEU A 243 5.82 10.08 -19.85
C LEU A 243 6.31 8.75 -19.22
N LEU A 244 5.40 7.82 -18.98
CA LEU A 244 5.74 6.48 -18.45
C LEU A 244 6.61 5.70 -19.44
N TYR A 245 6.25 5.72 -20.73
CA TYR A 245 7.09 5.16 -21.80
C TYR A 245 8.53 5.68 -21.73
N SER A 246 8.70 7.00 -21.63
CA SER A 246 10.05 7.59 -21.58
C SER A 246 10.84 7.16 -20.35
N LYS A 247 10.19 7.07 -19.18
CA LYS A 247 10.83 6.63 -17.94
C LYS A 247 11.28 5.17 -18.02
N VAL A 248 10.38 4.27 -18.43
CA VAL A 248 10.68 2.83 -18.54
C VAL A 248 11.76 2.55 -19.60
N LYS A 249 11.66 3.20 -20.76
CA LYS A 249 12.70 3.10 -21.80
C LYS A 249 14.09 3.47 -21.31
N ASN A 250 14.20 4.54 -20.52
CA ASN A 250 15.48 4.98 -19.94
C ASN A 250 16.03 3.99 -18.90
N GLN A 251 15.16 3.38 -18.09
CA GLN A 251 15.56 2.35 -17.13
C GLN A 251 16.07 1.09 -17.82
N VAL A 252 15.38 0.63 -18.87
CA VAL A 252 15.79 -0.55 -19.65
C VAL A 252 17.11 -0.35 -20.42
N LYS A 253 17.44 0.88 -20.81
CA LYS A 253 18.73 1.18 -21.46
C LYS A 253 19.93 1.21 -20.51
N ASN A 254 19.67 1.44 -19.20
CA ASN A 254 20.72 1.58 -18.19
C ASN A 254 20.97 0.27 -17.40
N ASN A 255 20.20 -0.77 -17.66
CA ASN A 255 20.37 -2.13 -17.14
C ASN A 255 20.83 -3.09 -18.26
#